data_438fb9594687bc7d78e47b7eca0dc15f
#
_entry.id   438fb9594687bc7d78e47b7eca0dc15f
#
_cell.length_a   1.000
_cell.length_b   1.000
_cell.length_c   1.000
_cell.angle_alpha   90.00
_cell.angle_beta   90.00
_cell.angle_gamma   90.00
#
_symmetry.space_group_name_H-M   'P 1'
#
loop_
_entity.id
_entity.type
_entity.pdbx_description
1 polymer ?
#
loop_
_entity_poly.entity_id
_entity_poly.type
_entity_poly.pdbx_seq_one_letter_code
_entity_poly.pdbx_strand_id
1 'polypeptide(L)'
;MDQTPHQVLSTLLAESDAYLTADQVLEIIPGVVAAPGDDGGNGGENSWMDMAALNPSPRLIRHLDSLLNTARKSEINGLVSPCPCEARVTLLRKELLNQNLDGFVVPVADEHQGEYLPKCAQRLRWLTGFTGSAGVALILKNKAALFVDGRYTLQAANEVDENVLEIFNISDMSPDTWISSKIGLGDTLGYDPWLHTVNGALRLKKATEKSGANLLAIEPNAIDIIWNNQPAKPLSPIKALGIQFTGQSSSDKRSAIAKNLNKNDLDAVIITSPASIAWLGNLRGGDVPYTPFTLSFGILHADARLDLFVDPRKVSPSVAELLKDDVSIQTISEFTSALDDLGGKEAKILIDPATTAEAIHLKLEAAGAKLKADDDP
;
A
#
# COMPACT_ATOMS: atom_id res chain seq x y z
N MET A 1 35.49 -28.15 -5.53
CA MET A 1 34.17 -27.89 -6.10
C MET A 1 33.73 -26.52 -5.56
N ASP A 2 33.59 -25.55 -6.42
CA ASP A 2 33.11 -24.24 -5.98
C ASP A 2 31.66 -24.37 -5.51
N GLN A 3 31.41 -23.99 -4.26
CA GLN A 3 30.04 -23.95 -3.71
C GLN A 3 29.21 -22.89 -4.45
N THR A 4 27.96 -23.21 -4.76
CA THR A 4 27.04 -22.20 -5.31
C THR A 4 26.74 -21.13 -4.24
N PRO A 5 26.35 -19.89 -4.63
CA PRO A 5 25.95 -18.85 -3.68
C PRO A 5 24.87 -19.33 -2.69
N HIS A 6 23.92 -20.14 -3.15
CA HIS A 6 22.89 -20.75 -2.31
C HIS A 6 23.47 -21.72 -1.27
N GLN A 7 24.43 -22.55 -1.64
CA GLN A 7 25.09 -23.48 -0.72
C GLN A 7 25.88 -22.74 0.35
N VAL A 8 26.57 -21.66 -0.03
CA VAL A 8 27.29 -20.78 0.91
C VAL A 8 26.31 -20.15 1.90
N LEU A 9 25.19 -19.61 1.43
CA LEU A 9 24.16 -19.00 2.28
C LEU A 9 23.58 -20.04 3.25
N SER A 10 23.22 -21.23 2.77
CA SER A 10 22.67 -22.32 3.60
C SER A 10 23.65 -22.72 4.72
N THR A 11 24.96 -22.81 4.42
CA THR A 11 25.98 -23.13 5.42
C THR A 11 26.09 -22.02 6.49
N LEU A 12 26.11 -20.75 6.06
CA LEU A 12 26.25 -19.61 6.98
C LEU A 12 25.00 -19.43 7.87
N LEU A 13 23.81 -19.73 7.36
CA LEU A 13 22.57 -19.74 8.14
C LEU A 13 22.55 -20.86 9.18
N ALA A 14 23.04 -22.06 8.81
CA ALA A 14 23.16 -23.19 9.73
C ALA A 14 24.20 -22.95 10.84
N GLU A 15 25.21 -22.12 10.60
CA GLU A 15 26.23 -21.70 11.59
C GLU A 15 25.72 -20.57 12.51
N SER A 16 24.56 -20.05 12.27
CA SER A 16 23.88 -18.96 13.01
C SER A 16 22.56 -19.46 13.55
N ASP A 17 22.03 -18.84 14.62
CA ASP A 17 20.67 -19.15 15.10
C ASP A 17 19.63 -18.59 14.12
N ALA A 18 19.57 -19.16 12.92
CA ALA A 18 18.76 -18.68 11.82
C ALA A 18 17.29 -19.12 11.96
N TYR A 19 16.38 -18.18 11.69
CA TYR A 19 14.95 -18.42 11.61
C TYR A 19 14.49 -18.82 10.21
N LEU A 20 15.26 -18.40 9.17
CA LEU A 20 14.92 -18.57 7.77
C LEU A 20 15.90 -19.53 7.09
N THR A 21 15.39 -20.26 6.12
CA THR A 21 16.22 -21.04 5.18
C THR A 21 16.85 -20.12 4.12
N ALA A 22 17.82 -20.62 3.35
CA ALA A 22 18.43 -19.86 2.25
C ALA A 22 17.40 -19.44 1.20
N ASP A 23 16.44 -20.30 0.85
CA ASP A 23 15.38 -19.98 -0.10
C ASP A 23 14.49 -18.84 0.41
N GLN A 24 14.08 -18.89 1.69
CA GLN A 24 13.29 -17.83 2.32
C GLN A 24 14.06 -16.51 2.38
N VAL A 25 15.37 -16.53 2.67
CA VAL A 25 16.21 -15.31 2.64
C VAL A 25 16.26 -14.73 1.24
N LEU A 26 16.46 -15.54 0.21
CA LEU A 26 16.51 -15.07 -1.18
C LEU A 26 15.15 -14.51 -1.63
N GLU A 27 14.05 -15.08 -1.14
CA GLU A 27 12.69 -14.60 -1.44
C GLU A 27 12.39 -13.23 -0.84
N ILE A 28 12.94 -12.90 0.33
CA ILE A 28 12.69 -11.60 0.97
C ILE A 28 13.57 -10.45 0.42
N ILE A 29 14.74 -10.74 -0.17
CA ILE A 29 15.68 -9.72 -0.65
C ILE A 29 15.03 -8.66 -1.54
N PRO A 30 14.20 -8.99 -2.56
CA PRO A 30 13.55 -7.97 -3.38
C PRO A 30 12.71 -6.99 -2.57
N GLY A 31 11.96 -7.47 -1.56
CA GLY A 31 11.17 -6.63 -0.69
C GLY A 31 12.01 -5.76 0.25
N VAL A 32 13.14 -6.27 0.74
CA VAL A 32 14.11 -5.51 1.54
C VAL A 32 14.74 -4.39 0.70
N VAL A 33 15.06 -4.66 -0.57
CA VAL A 33 15.59 -3.64 -1.51
C VAL A 33 14.52 -2.60 -1.86
N ALA A 34 13.25 -3.00 -1.97
CA ALA A 34 12.14 -2.11 -2.23
C ALA A 34 11.80 -1.19 -1.06
N ALA A 35 12.12 -1.60 0.18
CA ALA A 35 11.97 -0.75 1.35
C ALA A 35 12.97 0.42 1.29
N PRO A 36 12.61 1.62 1.77
CA PRO A 36 13.53 2.74 1.88
C PRO A 36 14.71 2.35 2.79
N GLY A 37 15.93 2.56 2.31
CA GLY A 37 17.11 2.38 3.13
C GLY A 37 17.16 3.41 4.26
N ASP A 38 17.71 3.02 5.41
CA ASP A 38 18.06 3.94 6.49
C ASP A 38 19.32 4.72 6.03
N ASP A 39 19.14 5.88 5.40
CA ASP A 39 20.22 6.75 4.94
C ASP A 39 20.91 7.43 6.13
N GLY A 40 21.67 6.66 6.91
CA GLY A 40 22.74 7.21 7.76
C GLY A 40 22.41 7.62 9.20
N GLY A 41 21.41 7.01 9.85
CA GLY A 41 21.19 7.13 11.29
C GLY A 41 21.80 5.92 12.04
N ASN A 42 22.66 6.16 13.00
CA ASN A 42 23.28 5.15 13.87
C ASN A 42 22.26 4.17 14.47
N GLY A 43 22.03 3.03 13.84
CA GLY A 43 21.23 1.94 14.43
C GLY A 43 20.39 1.10 13.48
N GLY A 44 20.39 1.35 12.18
CA GLY A 44 19.45 0.70 11.22
C GLY A 44 20.06 -0.22 10.19
N GLU A 45 21.35 -0.21 9.92
CA GLU A 45 21.95 -0.87 8.76
C GLU A 45 21.73 -2.40 8.68
N ASN A 46 21.42 -3.05 9.79
CA ASN A 46 21.26 -4.51 9.84
C ASN A 46 19.89 -4.98 10.36
N SER A 47 18.92 -4.10 10.53
CA SER A 47 17.65 -4.48 11.18
C SER A 47 16.85 -5.55 10.42
N TRP A 48 16.98 -5.67 9.10
CA TRP A 48 16.36 -6.74 8.32
C TRP A 48 17.04 -8.10 8.55
N MET A 49 18.31 -8.12 8.97
CA MET A 49 19.03 -9.36 9.29
C MET A 49 18.46 -10.03 10.54
N ASP A 50 17.85 -9.25 11.45
CA ASP A 50 17.12 -9.78 12.60
C ASP A 50 15.89 -10.62 12.19
N MET A 51 15.44 -10.47 10.94
CA MET A 51 14.40 -11.32 10.36
C MET A 51 14.96 -12.70 9.95
N ALA A 52 16.24 -12.77 9.62
CA ALA A 52 16.89 -14.00 9.14
C ALA A 52 17.52 -14.83 10.27
N ALA A 53 18.13 -14.18 11.27
CA ALA A 53 18.79 -14.87 12.38
C ALA A 53 18.86 -14.00 13.66
N LEU A 54 18.79 -14.63 14.83
CA LEU A 54 18.85 -13.95 16.13
C LEU A 54 20.22 -13.31 16.39
N ASN A 55 21.30 -14.04 16.06
CA ASN A 55 22.69 -13.61 16.26
C ASN A 55 23.50 -13.91 14.98
N PRO A 56 23.35 -13.12 13.92
CA PRO A 56 24.03 -13.41 12.66
C PRO A 56 25.54 -13.29 12.82
N SER A 57 26.27 -14.30 12.33
CA SER A 57 27.75 -14.29 12.35
C SER A 57 28.29 -13.16 11.44
N PRO A 58 29.48 -12.59 11.70
CA PRO A 58 30.09 -11.58 10.82
C PRO A 58 30.28 -12.03 9.36
N ARG A 59 30.38 -13.34 9.12
CA ARG A 59 30.43 -13.91 7.76
C ARG A 59 29.05 -13.89 7.09
N LEU A 60 28.02 -14.26 7.84
CA LEU A 60 26.63 -14.19 7.35
C LEU A 60 26.26 -12.74 7.02
N ILE A 61 26.53 -11.79 7.91
CA ILE A 61 26.29 -10.36 7.69
C ILE A 61 26.91 -9.91 6.37
N ARG A 62 28.20 -10.11 6.15
CA ARG A 62 28.88 -9.72 4.90
C ARG A 62 28.29 -10.39 3.67
N HIS A 63 27.85 -11.64 3.77
CA HIS A 63 27.24 -12.35 2.64
C HIS A 63 25.87 -11.79 2.29
N LEU A 64 25.04 -11.51 3.30
CA LEU A 64 23.74 -10.88 3.15
C LEU A 64 23.86 -9.46 2.57
N ASP A 65 24.80 -8.65 3.04
CA ASP A 65 25.10 -7.33 2.47
C ASP A 65 25.52 -7.42 1.00
N SER A 66 26.33 -8.41 0.64
CA SER A 66 26.73 -8.62 -0.76
C SER A 66 25.54 -8.97 -1.65
N LEU A 67 24.63 -9.82 -1.17
CA LEU A 67 23.41 -10.18 -1.89
C LEU A 67 22.49 -8.96 -2.06
N LEU A 68 22.29 -8.19 -0.99
CA LEU A 68 21.48 -6.99 -1.00
C LEU A 68 22.02 -5.92 -1.96
N ASN A 69 23.34 -5.68 -1.93
CA ASN A 69 23.99 -4.73 -2.84
C ASN A 69 23.90 -5.17 -4.31
N THR A 70 23.94 -6.47 -4.58
CA THR A 70 23.75 -7.01 -5.93
C THR A 70 22.31 -6.79 -6.40
N ALA A 71 21.34 -7.07 -5.55
CA ALA A 71 19.93 -6.84 -5.85
C ALA A 71 19.59 -5.36 -6.06
N ARG A 72 20.13 -4.45 -5.21
CA ARG A 72 20.00 -2.99 -5.37
C ARG A 72 20.54 -2.49 -6.72
N LYS A 73 21.70 -2.98 -7.15
CA LYS A 73 22.27 -2.64 -8.47
C LYS A 73 21.38 -3.11 -9.61
N SER A 74 20.79 -4.31 -9.49
CA SER A 74 19.85 -4.83 -10.48
C SER A 74 18.57 -4.00 -10.54
N GLU A 75 18.04 -3.57 -9.41
CA GLU A 75 16.85 -2.70 -9.34
C GLU A 75 17.11 -1.34 -9.99
N ILE A 76 18.25 -0.69 -9.71
CA ILE A 76 18.62 0.59 -10.32
C ILE A 76 18.69 0.46 -11.85
N ASN A 77 19.25 -0.63 -12.36
CA ASN A 77 19.30 -0.90 -13.81
C ASN A 77 17.91 -1.18 -14.40
N GLY A 78 16.97 -1.71 -13.63
CA GLY A 78 15.57 -1.96 -14.05
C GLY A 78 14.68 -0.72 -14.02
N LEU A 79 15.02 0.31 -13.22
CA LEU A 79 14.28 1.58 -13.14
C LEU A 79 14.48 2.49 -14.37
N VAL A 80 15.53 2.25 -15.15
CA VAL A 80 15.80 2.96 -16.41
C VAL A 80 15.24 2.16 -17.57
N SER A 81 13.94 1.97 -17.62
CA SER A 81 13.29 1.49 -18.84
C SER A 81 12.90 2.69 -19.70
N PRO A 82 13.44 2.82 -20.92
CA PRO A 82 13.10 3.92 -21.83
C PRO A 82 11.77 3.65 -22.56
N CYS A 83 10.75 3.19 -21.84
CA CYS A 83 9.43 3.11 -22.43
C CYS A 83 8.81 4.51 -22.31
N PRO A 84 8.63 5.26 -23.43
CA PRO A 84 8.02 6.58 -23.39
C PRO A 84 6.62 6.53 -22.76
N CYS A 85 6.19 7.61 -22.15
CA CYS A 85 4.84 7.78 -21.61
C CYS A 85 3.77 7.37 -22.65
N GLU A 86 3.93 7.76 -23.90
CA GLU A 86 3.06 7.39 -25.02
C GLU A 86 2.87 5.88 -25.17
N ALA A 87 3.97 5.12 -25.10
CA ALA A 87 3.90 3.66 -25.22
C ALA A 87 3.15 3.01 -24.04
N ARG A 88 3.35 3.51 -22.82
CA ARG A 88 2.64 3.02 -21.62
C ARG A 88 1.15 3.36 -21.66
N VAL A 89 0.79 4.57 -22.07
CA VAL A 89 -0.61 4.97 -22.29
C VAL A 89 -1.25 4.12 -23.38
N THR A 90 -0.52 3.81 -24.46
CA THR A 90 -0.99 2.92 -25.52
C THR A 90 -1.21 1.49 -25.02
N LEU A 91 -0.29 0.96 -24.21
CA LEU A 91 -0.46 -0.36 -23.55
C LEU A 91 -1.69 -0.37 -22.63
N LEU A 92 -1.86 0.67 -21.82
CA LEU A 92 -3.02 0.78 -20.94
C LEU A 92 -4.31 0.83 -21.76
N ARG A 93 -4.41 1.64 -22.80
CA ARG A 93 -5.59 1.70 -23.67
C ARG A 93 -5.92 0.34 -24.29
N LYS A 94 -4.91 -0.42 -24.68
CA LYS A 94 -5.11 -1.79 -25.19
C LYS A 94 -5.69 -2.70 -24.10
N GLU A 95 -5.19 -2.61 -22.88
CA GLU A 95 -5.71 -3.40 -21.77
C GLU A 95 -7.15 -2.99 -21.39
N LEU A 96 -7.46 -1.69 -21.40
CA LEU A 96 -8.82 -1.21 -21.18
C LEU A 96 -9.81 -1.76 -22.21
N LEU A 97 -9.41 -1.87 -23.48
CA LEU A 97 -10.24 -2.50 -24.52
C LEU A 97 -10.48 -3.98 -24.22
N ASN A 98 -9.49 -4.73 -23.74
CA ASN A 98 -9.65 -6.13 -23.34
C ASN A 98 -10.67 -6.28 -22.21
N GLN A 99 -10.77 -5.29 -21.32
CA GLN A 99 -11.69 -5.26 -20.19
C GLN A 99 -13.04 -4.57 -20.49
N ASN A 100 -13.29 -4.18 -21.75
CA ASN A 100 -14.48 -3.41 -22.19
C ASN A 100 -14.65 -2.09 -21.45
N LEU A 101 -13.57 -1.36 -21.22
CA LEU A 101 -13.56 -0.05 -20.57
C LEU A 101 -13.26 1.06 -21.57
N ASP A 102 -13.90 2.20 -21.35
CA ASP A 102 -13.74 3.41 -22.15
C ASP A 102 -12.74 4.40 -21.54
N GLY A 103 -12.39 4.18 -20.26
CA GLY A 103 -11.38 4.94 -19.55
C GLY A 103 -10.99 4.34 -18.23
N PHE A 104 -9.93 4.90 -17.61
CA PHE A 104 -9.42 4.47 -16.33
C PHE A 104 -8.85 5.63 -15.52
N VAL A 105 -9.03 5.57 -14.20
CA VAL A 105 -8.52 6.56 -13.25
C VAL A 105 -7.26 6.01 -12.58
N VAL A 106 -6.16 6.78 -12.61
CA VAL A 106 -4.87 6.41 -12.00
C VAL A 106 -4.45 7.50 -11.00
N PRO A 107 -4.73 7.35 -9.71
CA PRO A 107 -4.33 8.33 -8.69
C PRO A 107 -2.90 8.11 -8.20
N VAL A 108 -2.33 9.11 -7.53
CA VAL A 108 -1.26 8.90 -6.56
C VAL A 108 -1.89 8.35 -5.30
N ALA A 109 -1.95 7.05 -5.17
CA ALA A 109 -2.49 6.36 -3.99
C ALA A 109 -1.98 4.92 -3.91
N ASP A 110 -2.00 4.38 -2.70
CA ASP A 110 -1.91 2.96 -2.41
C ASP A 110 -3.17 2.49 -1.65
N GLU A 111 -3.18 1.25 -1.24
CA GLU A 111 -4.29 0.62 -0.51
C GLU A 111 -4.54 1.24 0.88
N HIS A 112 -3.57 2.02 1.39
CA HIS A 112 -3.61 2.69 2.68
C HIS A 112 -3.86 4.20 2.56
N GLN A 113 -4.01 4.72 1.34
CA GLN A 113 -4.19 6.15 1.05
C GLN A 113 -3.06 7.02 1.61
N GLY A 114 -1.82 6.48 1.59
CA GLY A 114 -0.63 7.16 2.10
C GLY A 114 -0.20 8.34 1.22
N GLU A 115 0.36 9.40 1.83
CA GLU A 115 0.94 10.53 1.09
C GLU A 115 2.23 10.10 0.37
N TYR A 116 3.04 9.27 1.01
CA TYR A 116 4.27 8.70 0.43
C TYR A 116 4.02 7.23 0.11
N LEU A 117 4.34 6.85 -1.12
CA LEU A 117 4.05 5.53 -1.64
C LEU A 117 5.31 4.67 -1.75
N PRO A 118 5.23 3.38 -1.46
CA PRO A 118 6.30 2.45 -1.80
C PRO A 118 6.47 2.37 -3.32
N LYS A 119 7.65 1.98 -3.79
CA LYS A 119 7.97 1.94 -5.23
C LYS A 119 6.95 1.13 -6.04
N CYS A 120 6.47 0.00 -5.52
CA CYS A 120 5.50 -0.86 -6.17
C CYS A 120 4.11 -0.20 -6.36
N ALA A 121 3.77 0.81 -5.58
CA ALA A 121 2.50 1.54 -5.66
C ALA A 121 2.57 2.82 -6.52
N GLN A 122 3.75 3.18 -7.04
CA GLN A 122 3.93 4.40 -7.83
C GLN A 122 3.41 4.26 -9.27
N ARG A 123 2.16 3.83 -9.42
CA ARG A 123 1.51 3.55 -10.70
C ARG A 123 1.41 4.79 -11.59
N LEU A 124 1.02 5.93 -11.02
CA LEU A 124 0.95 7.20 -11.76
C LEU A 124 2.32 7.60 -12.29
N ARG A 125 3.36 7.54 -11.45
CA ARG A 125 4.74 7.83 -11.86
C ARG A 125 5.20 6.90 -12.99
N TRP A 126 4.94 5.60 -12.87
CA TRP A 126 5.27 4.65 -13.92
C TRP A 126 4.56 4.96 -15.21
N LEU A 127 3.27 5.33 -15.18
CA LEU A 127 2.49 5.61 -16.38
C LEU A 127 2.93 6.89 -17.07
N THR A 128 3.11 7.99 -16.31
CA THR A 128 3.22 9.35 -16.83
C THR A 128 4.62 9.95 -16.75
N GLY A 129 5.49 9.43 -15.87
CA GLY A 129 6.76 10.05 -15.50
C GLY A 129 6.66 11.07 -14.35
N PHE A 130 5.46 11.50 -13.98
CA PHE A 130 5.25 12.50 -12.93
C PHE A 130 5.66 11.97 -11.55
N THR A 131 6.51 12.74 -10.83
CA THR A 131 7.10 12.34 -9.54
C THR A 131 6.53 13.08 -8.33
N GLY A 132 5.58 13.98 -8.51
CA GLY A 132 4.93 14.71 -7.42
C GLY A 132 4.07 13.80 -6.53
N SER A 133 3.85 14.21 -5.27
CA SER A 133 3.10 13.43 -4.27
C SER A 133 1.58 13.58 -4.33
N ALA A 134 1.07 14.45 -5.21
CA ALA A 134 -0.38 14.64 -5.39
C ALA A 134 -0.72 14.78 -6.87
N GLY A 135 -1.57 13.91 -7.37
CA GLY A 135 -2.02 13.94 -8.76
C GLY A 135 -2.92 12.77 -9.12
N VAL A 136 -3.64 12.92 -10.21
CA VAL A 136 -4.46 11.85 -10.80
C VAL A 136 -4.41 11.94 -12.32
N ALA A 137 -4.19 10.81 -13.00
CA ALA A 137 -4.36 10.74 -14.45
C ALA A 137 -5.72 10.11 -14.80
N LEU A 138 -6.33 10.67 -15.84
CA LEU A 138 -7.53 10.14 -16.49
C LEU A 138 -7.16 9.74 -17.91
N ILE A 139 -7.27 8.47 -18.22
CA ILE A 139 -6.96 7.92 -19.54
C ILE A 139 -8.27 7.46 -20.18
N LEU A 140 -8.69 8.14 -21.23
CA LEU A 140 -9.80 7.74 -22.08
C LEU A 140 -9.29 7.17 -23.40
N LYS A 141 -10.18 6.59 -24.22
CA LYS A 141 -9.86 6.04 -25.54
C LYS A 141 -8.97 6.96 -26.39
N ASN A 142 -9.34 8.23 -26.50
CA ASN A 142 -8.69 9.21 -27.37
C ASN A 142 -8.14 10.44 -26.65
N LYS A 143 -8.27 10.50 -25.33
CA LYS A 143 -7.83 11.64 -24.51
C LYS A 143 -7.11 11.12 -23.28
N ALA A 144 -6.18 11.91 -22.79
CA ALA A 144 -5.56 11.65 -21.50
C ALA A 144 -5.26 12.99 -20.81
N ALA A 145 -5.42 13.03 -19.51
CA ALA A 145 -5.17 14.23 -18.73
C ALA A 145 -4.49 13.88 -17.40
N LEU A 146 -3.59 14.75 -16.96
CA LEU A 146 -2.98 14.72 -15.63
C LEU A 146 -3.46 15.95 -14.86
N PHE A 147 -3.96 15.73 -13.66
CA PHE A 147 -4.41 16.76 -12.74
C PHE A 147 -3.45 16.83 -11.56
N VAL A 148 -2.91 18.02 -11.31
CA VAL A 148 -1.97 18.29 -10.22
C VAL A 148 -2.42 19.51 -9.42
N ASP A 149 -2.02 19.61 -8.16
CA ASP A 149 -2.25 20.85 -7.41
C ASP A 149 -1.20 21.94 -7.76
N GLY A 150 -1.42 23.16 -7.28
CA GLY A 150 -0.60 24.32 -7.62
C GLY A 150 0.89 24.18 -7.25
N ARG A 151 1.25 23.27 -6.34
CA ARG A 151 2.65 22.98 -5.97
C ARG A 151 3.43 22.31 -7.09
N TYR A 152 2.73 21.58 -7.97
CA TYR A 152 3.33 20.69 -8.97
C TYR A 152 3.16 21.13 -10.42
N THR A 153 2.58 22.31 -10.70
CA THR A 153 2.33 22.77 -12.08
C THR A 153 3.61 22.86 -12.93
N LEU A 154 4.68 23.47 -12.39
CA LEU A 154 5.96 23.56 -13.09
C LEU A 154 6.66 22.21 -13.21
N GLN A 155 6.56 21.39 -12.17
CA GLN A 155 7.17 20.06 -12.18
C GLN A 155 6.50 19.16 -13.21
N ALA A 156 5.16 19.15 -13.26
CA ALA A 156 4.42 18.36 -14.23
C ALA A 156 4.75 18.74 -15.67
N ALA A 157 4.83 20.06 -15.98
CA ALA A 157 5.22 20.56 -17.30
C ALA A 157 6.65 20.14 -17.72
N ASN A 158 7.55 19.91 -16.76
CA ASN A 158 8.92 19.47 -17.04
C ASN A 158 9.07 17.95 -17.13
N GLU A 159 8.20 17.17 -16.47
CA GLU A 159 8.34 15.72 -16.33
C GLU A 159 7.41 14.92 -17.28
N VAL A 160 6.29 15.53 -17.71
CA VAL A 160 5.25 14.83 -18.46
C VAL A 160 5.20 15.30 -19.90
N ASP A 161 5.02 14.35 -20.84
CA ASP A 161 4.87 14.67 -22.25
C ASP A 161 3.48 15.25 -22.54
N GLU A 162 3.42 16.56 -22.76
CA GLU A 162 2.18 17.29 -23.05
C GLU A 162 1.53 16.90 -24.39
N ASN A 163 2.24 16.21 -25.28
CA ASN A 163 1.64 15.67 -26.50
C ASN A 163 0.80 14.41 -26.20
N VAL A 164 1.02 13.79 -25.03
CA VAL A 164 0.31 12.57 -24.61
C VAL A 164 -0.77 12.86 -23.57
N LEU A 165 -0.48 13.72 -22.58
CA LEU A 165 -1.42 14.08 -21.52
C LEU A 165 -1.59 15.61 -21.43
N GLU A 166 -2.82 16.08 -21.47
CA GLU A 166 -3.15 17.46 -21.10
C GLU A 166 -2.91 17.66 -19.59
N ILE A 167 -2.20 18.72 -19.19
CA ILE A 167 -1.91 19.01 -17.78
C ILE A 167 -2.87 20.07 -17.26
N PHE A 168 -3.51 19.80 -16.14
CA PHE A 168 -4.44 20.73 -15.49
C PHE A 168 -4.07 20.97 -14.03
N ASN A 169 -4.18 22.23 -13.61
CA ASN A 169 -4.27 22.55 -12.20
C ASN A 169 -5.69 22.22 -11.70
N ILE A 170 -5.79 21.48 -10.60
CA ILE A 170 -7.09 21.08 -10.01
C ILE A 170 -7.98 22.28 -9.63
N SER A 171 -7.38 23.45 -9.37
CA SER A 171 -8.13 24.68 -9.08
C SER A 171 -8.82 25.27 -10.31
N ASP A 172 -8.28 25.02 -11.52
CA ASP A 172 -8.83 25.54 -12.78
C ASP A 172 -9.78 24.52 -13.42
N MET A 173 -9.41 23.24 -13.37
CA MET A 173 -10.20 22.12 -13.89
C MET A 173 -10.10 20.92 -12.94
N SER A 174 -11.21 20.57 -12.29
CA SER A 174 -11.22 19.37 -11.44
C SER A 174 -11.36 18.09 -12.27
N PRO A 175 -10.82 16.94 -11.79
CA PRO A 175 -11.03 15.63 -12.42
C PRO A 175 -12.52 15.33 -12.67
N ASP A 176 -13.38 15.61 -11.70
CA ASP A 176 -14.82 15.35 -11.76
C ASP A 176 -15.50 16.17 -12.89
N THR A 177 -15.11 17.44 -13.04
CA THR A 177 -15.61 18.32 -14.12
C THR A 177 -15.13 17.82 -15.48
N TRP A 178 -13.87 17.43 -15.59
CA TRP A 178 -13.30 16.89 -16.82
C TRP A 178 -13.98 15.57 -17.22
N ILE A 179 -14.15 14.63 -16.28
CA ILE A 179 -14.90 13.38 -16.50
C ILE A 179 -16.28 13.71 -17.08
N SER A 180 -17.06 14.51 -16.37
CA SER A 180 -18.43 14.85 -16.78
C SER A 180 -18.51 15.51 -18.16
N SER A 181 -17.43 16.17 -18.64
CA SER A 181 -17.38 16.85 -19.92
C SER A 181 -16.79 16.05 -21.07
N LYS A 182 -16.05 14.98 -20.78
CA LYS A 182 -15.23 14.26 -21.77
C LYS A 182 -15.63 12.80 -21.96
N ILE A 183 -16.23 12.17 -20.95
CA ILE A 183 -16.76 10.80 -21.07
C ILE A 183 -18.14 10.85 -21.76
N GLY A 184 -18.39 9.86 -22.62
CA GLY A 184 -19.63 9.79 -23.40
C GLY A 184 -20.78 9.11 -22.67
N LEU A 185 -22.00 9.32 -23.18
CA LEU A 185 -23.19 8.59 -22.72
C LEU A 185 -23.00 7.08 -22.97
N GLY A 186 -23.17 6.28 -21.92
CA GLY A 186 -23.05 4.83 -21.98
C GLY A 186 -21.61 4.30 -21.88
N ASP A 187 -20.59 5.18 -21.92
CA ASP A 187 -19.21 4.78 -21.67
C ASP A 187 -19.01 4.22 -20.25
N THR A 188 -17.99 3.40 -20.05
CA THR A 188 -17.65 2.82 -18.76
C THR A 188 -16.25 3.28 -18.32
N LEU A 189 -16.20 4.05 -17.22
CA LEU A 189 -14.96 4.45 -16.55
C LEU A 189 -14.57 3.41 -15.50
N GLY A 190 -13.41 2.78 -15.66
CA GLY A 190 -12.83 1.88 -14.68
C GLY A 190 -12.07 2.63 -13.59
N TYR A 191 -12.05 2.07 -12.38
CA TYR A 191 -11.19 2.52 -11.30
C TYR A 191 -10.83 1.33 -10.40
N ASP A 192 -9.68 1.41 -9.74
CA ASP A 192 -9.28 0.43 -8.73
C ASP A 192 -9.87 0.82 -7.37
N PRO A 193 -10.76 0.03 -6.78
CA PRO A 193 -11.42 0.37 -5.52
C PRO A 193 -10.48 0.38 -4.31
N TRP A 194 -9.30 -0.25 -4.40
CA TRP A 194 -8.27 -0.16 -3.36
C TRP A 194 -7.55 1.20 -3.34
N LEU A 195 -7.51 1.89 -4.48
CA LEU A 195 -6.77 3.16 -4.64
C LEU A 195 -7.64 4.40 -4.49
N HIS A 196 -8.90 4.23 -4.13
CA HIS A 196 -9.84 5.33 -3.92
C HIS A 196 -10.53 5.16 -2.58
N THR A 197 -10.63 6.25 -1.82
CA THR A 197 -11.43 6.26 -0.60
C THR A 197 -12.92 6.14 -0.93
N VAL A 198 -13.75 5.75 0.03
CA VAL A 198 -15.22 5.74 -0.12
C VAL A 198 -15.74 7.09 -0.66
N ASN A 199 -15.28 8.19 -0.05
CA ASN A 199 -15.62 9.54 -0.51
C ASN A 199 -15.09 9.83 -1.92
N GLY A 200 -13.91 9.31 -2.27
CA GLY A 200 -13.31 9.44 -3.61
C GLY A 200 -14.15 8.73 -4.67
N ALA A 201 -14.49 7.47 -4.43
CA ALA A 201 -15.33 6.67 -5.33
C ALA A 201 -16.72 7.28 -5.52
N LEU A 202 -17.32 7.81 -4.46
CA LEU A 202 -18.60 8.52 -4.54
C LEU A 202 -18.53 9.77 -5.43
N ARG A 203 -17.41 10.52 -5.41
CA ARG A 203 -17.22 11.67 -6.33
C ARG A 203 -17.11 11.20 -7.77
N LEU A 204 -16.32 10.15 -8.05
CA LEU A 204 -16.23 9.57 -9.40
C LEU A 204 -17.59 9.11 -9.91
N LYS A 205 -18.36 8.43 -9.07
CA LYS A 205 -19.73 7.98 -9.39
C LYS A 205 -20.63 9.13 -9.79
N LYS A 206 -20.67 10.20 -9.00
CA LYS A 206 -21.45 11.39 -9.32
C LYS A 206 -21.01 12.06 -10.63
N ALA A 207 -19.70 12.06 -10.91
CA ALA A 207 -19.16 12.65 -12.14
C ALA A 207 -19.55 11.84 -13.38
N THR A 208 -19.51 10.50 -13.32
CA THR A 208 -19.94 9.62 -14.42
C THR A 208 -21.46 9.66 -14.62
N GLU A 209 -22.25 9.60 -13.55
CA GLU A 209 -23.72 9.70 -13.62
C GLU A 209 -24.18 10.99 -14.30
N LYS A 210 -23.50 12.12 -14.05
CA LYS A 210 -23.81 13.41 -14.67
C LYS A 210 -23.67 13.40 -16.20
N SER A 211 -22.80 12.58 -16.76
CA SER A 211 -22.64 12.40 -18.22
C SER A 211 -23.44 11.22 -18.78
N GLY A 212 -24.12 10.46 -17.92
CA GLY A 212 -24.81 9.22 -18.31
C GLY A 212 -23.85 8.05 -18.60
N ALA A 213 -22.62 8.12 -18.07
CA ALA A 213 -21.63 7.06 -18.13
C ALA A 213 -21.72 6.15 -16.89
N ASN A 214 -21.09 4.98 -16.96
CA ASN A 214 -21.00 4.02 -15.87
C ASN A 214 -19.65 4.14 -15.17
N LEU A 215 -19.62 3.86 -13.85
CA LEU A 215 -18.41 3.67 -13.10
C LEU A 215 -18.28 2.19 -12.73
N LEU A 216 -17.11 1.58 -12.98
CA LEU A 216 -16.89 0.16 -12.72
C LEU A 216 -15.62 -0.05 -11.88
N ALA A 217 -15.78 -0.67 -10.71
CA ALA A 217 -14.66 -1.14 -9.89
C ALA A 217 -13.97 -2.33 -10.57
N ILE A 218 -12.64 -2.30 -10.66
CA ILE A 218 -11.85 -3.30 -11.38
C ILE A 218 -10.76 -3.86 -10.48
N GLU A 219 -10.68 -5.16 -10.46
CA GLU A 219 -9.62 -5.94 -9.82
C GLU A 219 -9.29 -7.14 -10.71
N PRO A 220 -8.03 -7.38 -11.09
CA PRO A 220 -6.81 -6.64 -10.71
C PRO A 220 -6.70 -5.26 -11.42
N ASN A 221 -5.85 -4.39 -10.86
CA ASN A 221 -5.57 -3.06 -11.43
C ASN A 221 -5.01 -3.16 -12.85
N ALA A 222 -5.57 -2.39 -13.77
CA ALA A 222 -5.16 -2.43 -15.19
C ALA A 222 -3.68 -2.06 -15.41
N ILE A 223 -3.10 -1.19 -14.56
CA ILE A 223 -1.67 -0.88 -14.60
C ILE A 223 -0.83 -2.08 -14.18
N ASP A 224 -1.21 -2.78 -13.11
CA ASP A 224 -0.43 -3.92 -12.59
C ASP A 224 -0.36 -5.07 -13.59
N ILE A 225 -1.35 -5.23 -14.45
CA ILE A 225 -1.36 -6.24 -15.53
C ILE A 225 -0.28 -5.96 -16.59
N ILE A 226 -0.01 -4.68 -16.87
CA ILE A 226 0.91 -4.25 -17.93
C ILE A 226 2.29 -3.82 -17.42
N TRP A 227 2.46 -3.67 -16.10
CA TRP A 227 3.73 -3.26 -15.48
C TRP A 227 4.62 -4.47 -15.17
N ASN A 228 5.22 -5.06 -16.20
CA ASN A 228 5.98 -6.31 -16.08
C ASN A 228 7.17 -6.29 -15.11
N ASN A 229 7.75 -5.12 -14.85
CA ASN A 229 8.88 -4.94 -13.93
C ASN A 229 8.47 -4.13 -12.69
N GLN A 230 7.24 -4.30 -12.23
CA GLN A 230 6.77 -3.67 -11.00
C GLN A 230 7.66 -4.08 -9.82
N PRO A 231 8.16 -3.14 -9.02
CA PRO A 231 8.96 -3.45 -7.84
C PRO A 231 8.22 -4.34 -6.85
N ALA A 232 8.95 -5.11 -6.07
CA ALA A 232 8.36 -5.92 -5.00
C ALA A 232 7.76 -5.02 -3.89
N LYS A 233 6.80 -5.58 -3.13
CA LYS A 233 6.30 -4.93 -1.91
C LYS A 233 7.43 -4.79 -0.88
N PRO A 234 7.49 -3.67 -0.12
CA PRO A 234 8.57 -3.45 0.84
C PRO A 234 8.48 -4.43 2.01
N LEU A 235 9.64 -4.90 2.46
CA LEU A 235 9.79 -5.76 3.63
C LEU A 235 10.76 -5.10 4.61
N SER A 236 10.27 -4.15 5.39
CA SER A 236 11.01 -3.58 6.52
C SER A 236 10.56 -4.25 7.81
N PRO A 237 11.49 -4.63 8.71
CA PRO A 237 11.12 -5.26 9.97
C PRO A 237 10.32 -4.32 10.86
N ILE A 238 9.33 -4.89 11.55
CA ILE A 238 8.57 -4.19 12.57
C ILE A 238 9.40 -4.08 13.85
N LYS A 239 9.36 -2.89 14.45
CA LYS A 239 9.96 -2.60 15.75
C LYS A 239 8.88 -2.19 16.73
N ALA A 240 8.88 -2.76 17.93
CA ALA A 240 8.03 -2.32 19.02
C ALA A 240 8.71 -1.22 19.82
N LEU A 241 7.98 -0.16 20.17
CA LEU A 241 8.48 0.92 21.00
C LEU A 241 8.08 0.72 22.46
N GLY A 242 9.06 0.87 23.37
CA GLY A 242 8.83 0.84 24.80
C GLY A 242 8.02 2.05 25.30
N ILE A 243 7.35 1.86 26.43
CA ILE A 243 6.48 2.86 27.07
C ILE A 243 7.19 4.18 27.38
N GLN A 244 8.51 4.14 27.59
CA GLN A 244 9.34 5.33 27.81
C GLN A 244 9.34 6.31 26.62
N PHE A 245 9.05 5.82 25.40
CA PHE A 245 8.97 6.63 24.20
C PHE A 245 7.53 6.97 23.81
N THR A 246 6.57 6.11 24.17
CA THR A 246 5.18 6.22 23.73
C THR A 246 4.27 6.83 24.80
N GLY A 247 4.71 6.87 26.07
CA GLY A 247 3.97 7.44 27.21
C GLY A 247 2.76 6.63 27.64
N GLN A 248 2.19 5.80 26.76
CA GLN A 248 1.00 4.98 27.04
C GLN A 248 1.15 3.60 26.40
N SER A 249 0.67 2.55 27.09
CA SER A 249 0.70 1.19 26.56
C SER A 249 -0.28 1.00 25.40
N SER A 250 0.01 0.05 24.51
CA SER A 250 -0.92 -0.35 23.44
C SER A 250 -2.25 -0.86 24.02
N SER A 251 -2.20 -1.62 25.13
CA SER A 251 -3.39 -2.12 25.81
C SER A 251 -4.31 -1.00 26.31
N ASP A 252 -3.75 0.06 26.92
CA ASP A 252 -4.54 1.21 27.39
C ASP A 252 -5.20 1.96 26.24
N LYS A 253 -4.46 2.17 25.11
CA LYS A 253 -4.99 2.83 23.92
C LYS A 253 -6.13 2.03 23.31
N ARG A 254 -5.95 0.72 23.10
CA ARG A 254 -6.98 -0.17 22.57
C ARG A 254 -8.21 -0.22 23.49
N SER A 255 -8.01 -0.31 24.80
CA SER A 255 -9.09 -0.30 25.78
C SER A 255 -9.88 1.01 25.77
N ALA A 256 -9.22 2.16 25.56
CA ALA A 256 -9.89 3.46 25.46
C ALA A 256 -10.81 3.54 24.21
N ILE A 257 -10.32 3.09 23.05
CA ILE A 257 -11.12 3.05 21.82
C ILE A 257 -12.24 2.01 21.94
N ALA A 258 -11.97 0.81 22.48
CA ALA A 258 -12.99 -0.22 22.67
C ALA A 258 -14.15 0.25 23.57
N LYS A 259 -13.85 1.04 24.62
CA LYS A 259 -14.90 1.69 25.44
C LYS A 259 -15.77 2.63 24.62
N ASN A 260 -15.17 3.38 23.68
CA ASN A 260 -15.92 4.26 22.78
C ASN A 260 -16.78 3.47 21.80
N LEU A 261 -16.25 2.37 21.22
CA LEU A 261 -17.02 1.46 20.38
C LEU A 261 -18.24 0.92 21.11
N ASN A 262 -18.05 0.36 22.31
CA ASN A 262 -19.16 -0.16 23.15
C ASN A 262 -20.20 0.92 23.46
N LYS A 263 -19.79 2.14 23.80
CA LYS A 263 -20.70 3.27 24.06
C LYS A 263 -21.58 3.62 22.86
N ASN A 264 -21.06 3.40 21.66
CA ASN A 264 -21.74 3.69 20.39
C ASN A 264 -22.42 2.45 19.78
N ASP A 265 -22.50 1.34 20.52
CA ASP A 265 -23.10 0.09 20.06
C ASP A 265 -22.46 -0.45 18.77
N LEU A 266 -21.12 -0.42 18.72
CA LEU A 266 -20.28 -0.87 17.61
C LEU A 266 -19.47 -2.10 18.03
N ASP A 267 -19.34 -3.07 17.13
CA ASP A 267 -18.62 -4.32 17.37
C ASP A 267 -17.13 -4.22 17.04
N ALA A 268 -16.78 -3.39 16.06
CA ALA A 268 -15.38 -3.18 15.66
C ALA A 268 -15.20 -1.88 14.87
N VAL A 269 -13.93 -1.49 14.67
CA VAL A 269 -13.49 -0.45 13.72
C VAL A 269 -12.43 -1.01 12.78
N ILE A 270 -12.53 -0.66 11.50
CA ILE A 270 -11.50 -0.95 10.52
C ILE A 270 -10.50 0.20 10.51
N ILE A 271 -9.23 -0.10 10.76
CA ILE A 271 -8.13 0.87 10.76
C ILE A 271 -7.26 0.60 9.53
N THR A 272 -7.27 1.53 8.59
CA THR A 272 -6.52 1.44 7.32
C THR A 272 -5.29 2.33 7.28
N SER A 273 -5.24 3.35 8.14
CA SER A 273 -4.10 4.25 8.27
C SER A 273 -2.92 3.56 8.98
N PRO A 274 -1.76 3.39 8.30
CA PRO A 274 -0.57 2.85 8.95
C PRO A 274 -0.08 3.70 10.14
N ALA A 275 -0.36 5.00 10.14
CA ALA A 275 -0.05 5.90 11.25
C ALA A 275 -0.87 5.56 12.50
N SER A 276 -2.18 5.35 12.34
CA SER A 276 -3.09 4.96 13.42
C SER A 276 -2.71 3.59 14.00
N ILE A 277 -2.38 2.63 13.14
CA ILE A 277 -1.90 1.31 13.56
C ILE A 277 -0.57 1.42 14.33
N ALA A 278 0.37 2.21 13.81
CA ALA A 278 1.66 2.44 14.46
C ALA A 278 1.51 3.08 15.84
N TRP A 279 0.55 4.03 15.99
CA TRP A 279 0.21 4.63 17.28
C TRP A 279 -0.47 3.62 18.22
N LEU A 280 -1.50 2.92 17.72
CA LEU A 280 -2.31 1.99 18.50
C LEU A 280 -1.48 0.81 19.04
N GLY A 281 -0.65 0.21 18.16
CA GLY A 281 0.20 -0.93 18.49
C GLY A 281 1.53 -0.58 19.15
N ASN A 282 1.89 0.72 19.26
CA ASN A 282 3.24 1.16 19.60
C ASN A 282 4.31 0.54 18.68
N LEU A 283 3.98 0.41 17.39
CA LEU A 283 4.81 -0.23 16.38
C LEU A 283 5.46 0.81 15.46
N ARG A 284 6.60 0.46 14.89
CA ARG A 284 7.26 1.23 13.84
C ARG A 284 7.76 0.28 12.75
N GLY A 285 7.91 0.83 11.54
CA GLY A 285 8.44 0.14 10.38
C GLY A 285 9.16 1.13 9.47
N GLY A 286 9.61 0.67 8.30
CA GLY A 286 10.31 1.50 7.32
C GLY A 286 9.88 1.17 5.89
N ASP A 287 8.60 0.88 5.67
CA ASP A 287 8.10 0.47 4.35
C ASP A 287 8.01 1.62 3.34
N VAL A 288 7.87 2.84 3.83
CA VAL A 288 7.75 4.05 2.99
C VAL A 288 8.78 5.10 3.37
N PRO A 289 9.27 5.90 2.41
CA PRO A 289 10.22 6.97 2.68
C PRO A 289 9.68 7.98 3.70
N TYR A 290 10.54 8.50 4.56
CA TYR A 290 10.27 9.59 5.50
C TYR A 290 9.18 9.31 6.55
N THR A 291 8.62 8.10 6.58
CA THR A 291 7.54 7.72 7.51
C THR A 291 7.90 6.42 8.23
N PRO A 292 7.90 6.39 9.59
CA PRO A 292 8.31 5.22 10.35
C PRO A 292 7.16 4.21 10.51
N PHE A 293 6.46 3.88 9.42
CA PHE A 293 5.30 3.02 9.44
C PHE A 293 5.55 1.66 8.80
N THR A 294 4.79 0.66 9.23
CA THR A 294 4.62 -0.60 8.51
C THR A 294 3.28 -0.60 7.79
N LEU A 295 3.28 -0.94 6.51
CA LEU A 295 2.05 -1.08 5.73
C LEU A 295 1.29 -2.32 6.24
N SER A 296 0.10 -2.08 6.78
CA SER A 296 -0.73 -3.09 7.45
C SER A 296 -2.17 -2.60 7.55
N PHE A 297 -3.10 -3.52 7.81
CA PHE A 297 -4.48 -3.20 8.18
C PHE A 297 -4.76 -3.67 9.60
N GLY A 298 -5.74 -3.08 10.26
CA GLY A 298 -6.14 -3.46 11.60
C GLY A 298 -7.66 -3.57 11.73
N ILE A 299 -8.11 -4.53 12.53
CA ILE A 299 -9.48 -4.59 13.03
C ILE A 299 -9.41 -4.54 14.54
N LEU A 300 -9.85 -3.43 15.12
CA LEU A 300 -9.96 -3.31 16.58
C LEU A 300 -11.39 -3.64 17.00
N HIS A 301 -11.53 -4.67 17.81
CA HIS A 301 -12.80 -5.15 18.33
C HIS A 301 -13.23 -4.41 19.60
N ALA A 302 -14.54 -4.43 19.89
CA ALA A 302 -15.11 -3.84 21.10
C ALA A 302 -14.64 -4.49 22.41
N ASP A 303 -14.01 -5.66 22.37
CA ASP A 303 -13.33 -6.33 23.48
C ASP A 303 -11.85 -5.92 23.65
N ALA A 304 -11.38 -4.93 22.87
CA ALA A 304 -10.02 -4.43 22.80
C ALA A 304 -8.99 -5.37 22.15
N ARG A 305 -9.39 -6.48 21.59
CA ARG A 305 -8.53 -7.33 20.76
C ARG A 305 -8.24 -6.63 19.43
N LEU A 306 -7.00 -6.68 18.98
CA LEU A 306 -6.55 -6.15 17.69
C LEU A 306 -6.14 -7.30 16.77
N ASP A 307 -6.81 -7.44 15.63
CA ASP A 307 -6.33 -8.27 14.53
C ASP A 307 -5.46 -7.39 13.63
N LEU A 308 -4.18 -7.71 13.53
CA LEU A 308 -3.19 -6.98 12.74
C LEU A 308 -2.84 -7.79 11.49
N PHE A 309 -3.19 -7.27 10.32
CA PHE A 309 -2.90 -7.89 9.02
C PHE A 309 -1.65 -7.29 8.42
N VAL A 310 -0.59 -8.08 8.40
CA VAL A 310 0.73 -7.64 7.94
C VAL A 310 1.47 -8.82 7.31
N ASP A 311 2.47 -8.54 6.47
CA ASP A 311 3.34 -9.60 5.96
C ASP A 311 4.12 -10.22 7.14
N PRO A 312 3.93 -11.51 7.44
CA PRO A 312 4.53 -12.14 8.62
C PRO A 312 6.07 -12.14 8.57
N ARG A 313 6.66 -11.99 7.39
CA ARG A 313 8.12 -11.88 7.22
C ARG A 313 8.70 -10.61 7.86
N LYS A 314 7.87 -9.59 8.11
CA LYS A 314 8.26 -8.36 8.82
C LYS A 314 8.29 -8.51 10.34
N VAL A 315 7.74 -9.60 10.88
CA VAL A 315 7.55 -9.80 12.31
C VAL A 315 8.61 -10.74 12.85
N SER A 316 9.59 -10.19 13.57
CA SER A 316 10.59 -11.03 14.24
C SER A 316 9.96 -11.83 15.39
N PRO A 317 10.54 -12.97 15.79
CA PRO A 317 10.04 -13.75 16.92
C PRO A 317 9.94 -12.95 18.24
N SER A 318 10.86 -12.01 18.45
CA SER A 318 10.82 -11.12 19.64
C SER A 318 9.63 -10.16 19.62
N VAL A 319 9.27 -9.64 18.45
CA VAL A 319 8.06 -8.79 18.29
C VAL A 319 6.80 -9.64 18.42
N ALA A 320 6.77 -10.84 17.82
CA ALA A 320 5.63 -11.75 17.94
C ALA A 320 5.38 -12.14 19.41
N GLU A 321 6.43 -12.47 20.17
CA GLU A 321 6.32 -12.79 21.59
C GLU A 321 5.79 -11.61 22.42
N LEU A 322 6.20 -10.37 22.08
CA LEU A 322 5.72 -9.17 22.77
C LEU A 322 4.24 -8.88 22.51
N LEU A 323 3.73 -9.24 21.33
CA LEU A 323 2.37 -8.94 20.90
C LEU A 323 1.36 -10.06 21.19
N LYS A 324 1.82 -11.27 21.49
CA LYS A 324 1.03 -12.52 21.52
C LYS A 324 -0.26 -12.51 22.36
N ASP A 325 -0.25 -11.78 23.48
CA ASP A 325 -1.38 -11.82 24.43
C ASP A 325 -2.52 -10.90 24.01
N ASP A 326 -2.22 -9.90 23.15
CA ASP A 326 -3.12 -8.78 22.89
C ASP A 326 -3.41 -8.52 21.42
N VAL A 327 -2.57 -9.02 20.53
CA VAL A 327 -2.62 -8.77 19.08
C VAL A 327 -2.55 -10.08 18.33
N SER A 328 -3.57 -10.35 17.52
CA SER A 328 -3.59 -11.48 16.59
C SER A 328 -2.91 -11.05 15.28
N ILE A 329 -1.73 -11.60 14.99
CA ILE A 329 -1.00 -11.31 13.76
C ILE A 329 -1.49 -12.26 12.67
N GLN A 330 -1.96 -11.71 11.57
CA GLN A 330 -2.52 -12.43 10.43
C GLN A 330 -1.87 -11.95 9.13
N THR A 331 -1.95 -12.76 8.08
CA THR A 331 -1.42 -12.36 6.77
C THR A 331 -2.35 -11.34 6.08
N ILE A 332 -1.79 -10.52 5.19
CA ILE A 332 -2.60 -9.57 4.39
C ILE A 332 -3.71 -10.28 3.60
N SER A 333 -3.45 -11.50 3.11
CA SER A 333 -4.43 -12.29 2.36
C SER A 333 -5.64 -12.72 3.19
N GLU A 334 -5.51 -12.81 4.52
CA GLU A 334 -6.61 -13.14 5.43
C GLU A 334 -7.51 -11.94 5.73
N PHE A 335 -7.09 -10.71 5.40
CA PHE A 335 -7.86 -9.51 5.69
C PHE A 335 -9.24 -9.52 5.01
N THR A 336 -9.30 -9.88 3.74
CA THR A 336 -10.58 -9.95 3.00
C THR A 336 -11.53 -10.99 3.58
N SER A 337 -11.02 -12.15 4.03
CA SER A 337 -11.82 -13.17 4.71
C SER A 337 -12.32 -12.70 6.08
N ALA A 338 -11.52 -11.93 6.81
CA ALA A 338 -11.94 -11.34 8.08
C ALA A 338 -13.08 -10.32 7.90
N LEU A 339 -13.08 -9.57 6.79
CA LEU A 339 -14.19 -8.67 6.44
C LEU A 339 -15.48 -9.46 6.13
N ASP A 340 -15.38 -10.59 5.42
CA ASP A 340 -16.51 -11.49 5.17
C ASP A 340 -17.08 -12.04 6.48
N ASP A 341 -16.22 -12.45 7.42
CA ASP A 341 -16.63 -12.97 8.72
C ASP A 341 -17.38 -11.94 9.58
N LEU A 342 -16.95 -10.67 9.51
CA LEU A 342 -17.67 -9.57 10.18
C LEU A 342 -19.04 -9.34 9.56
N GLY A 343 -19.13 -9.36 8.23
CA GLY A 343 -20.40 -9.25 7.52
C GLY A 343 -21.35 -10.39 7.81
N GLY A 344 -20.88 -11.65 7.80
CA GLY A 344 -21.66 -12.83 8.10
C GLY A 344 -22.27 -12.85 9.52
N LYS A 345 -21.73 -12.04 10.44
CA LYS A 345 -22.26 -11.81 11.79
C LYS A 345 -23.18 -10.57 11.88
N GLU A 346 -23.45 -9.90 10.75
CA GLU A 346 -24.16 -8.61 10.71
C GLU A 346 -23.54 -7.56 11.66
N ALA A 347 -22.22 -7.60 11.83
CA ALA A 347 -21.53 -6.74 12.79
C ALA A 347 -21.69 -5.25 12.45
N LYS A 348 -21.76 -4.42 13.49
CA LYS A 348 -21.81 -2.96 13.38
C LYS A 348 -20.39 -2.42 13.36
N ILE A 349 -19.94 -1.97 12.20
CA ILE A 349 -18.56 -1.64 11.93
C ILE A 349 -18.38 -0.15 11.69
N LEU A 350 -17.43 0.47 12.42
CA LEU A 350 -16.97 1.82 12.15
C LEU A 350 -15.97 1.81 10.99
N ILE A 351 -16.18 2.70 10.03
CA ILE A 351 -15.22 3.01 8.97
C ILE A 351 -15.09 4.54 8.82
N ASP A 352 -13.89 5.02 8.50
CA ASP A 352 -13.69 6.40 8.10
C ASP A 352 -13.75 6.50 6.56
N PRO A 353 -14.80 7.12 5.97
CA PRO A 353 -14.95 7.20 4.51
C PRO A 353 -13.90 8.08 3.82
N ALA A 354 -13.14 8.87 4.59
CA ALA A 354 -12.08 9.72 4.07
C ALA A 354 -10.75 8.97 3.91
N THR A 355 -10.54 7.88 4.64
CA THR A 355 -9.30 7.10 4.65
C THR A 355 -9.49 5.64 4.26
N THR A 356 -10.68 5.07 4.45
CA THR A 356 -10.97 3.69 4.07
C THR A 356 -11.09 3.53 2.56
N ALA A 357 -10.36 2.56 1.99
CA ALA A 357 -10.48 2.21 0.58
C ALA A 357 -11.89 1.67 0.26
N GLU A 358 -12.41 2.06 -0.90
CA GLU A 358 -13.75 1.65 -1.36
C GLU A 358 -13.90 0.13 -1.46
N ALA A 359 -12.83 -0.59 -1.78
CA ALA A 359 -12.82 -2.06 -1.81
C ALA A 359 -13.25 -2.67 -0.46
N ILE A 360 -12.80 -2.08 0.65
CA ILE A 360 -13.16 -2.53 2.00
C ILE A 360 -14.64 -2.28 2.28
N HIS A 361 -15.12 -1.08 1.93
CA HIS A 361 -16.53 -0.72 2.07
C HIS A 361 -17.45 -1.66 1.28
N LEU A 362 -17.15 -1.84 -0.03
CA LEU A 362 -17.92 -2.74 -0.90
C LEU A 362 -17.92 -4.18 -0.38
N LYS A 363 -16.79 -4.65 0.13
CA LYS A 363 -16.65 -5.99 0.69
C LYS A 363 -17.50 -6.19 1.95
N LEU A 364 -17.43 -5.28 2.90
CA LEU A 364 -18.22 -5.30 4.13
C LEU A 364 -19.72 -5.22 3.84
N GLU A 365 -20.12 -4.32 2.92
CA GLU A 365 -21.51 -4.15 2.52
C GLU A 365 -22.07 -5.43 1.85
N ALA A 366 -21.31 -6.00 0.90
CA ALA A 366 -21.69 -7.23 0.22
C ALA A 366 -21.80 -8.44 1.17
N ALA A 367 -20.97 -8.46 2.22
CA ALA A 367 -21.02 -9.49 3.26
C ALA A 367 -22.15 -9.29 4.28
N GLY A 368 -22.81 -8.12 4.32
CA GLY A 368 -23.96 -7.82 5.18
C GLY A 368 -23.63 -7.09 6.48
N ALA A 369 -22.44 -6.49 6.61
CA ALA A 369 -22.10 -5.66 7.77
C ALA A 369 -22.95 -4.39 7.84
N LYS A 370 -23.22 -3.89 9.04
CA LYS A 370 -23.90 -2.62 9.30
C LYS A 370 -22.86 -1.52 9.50
N LEU A 371 -22.66 -0.71 8.46
CA LEU A 371 -21.60 0.29 8.47
C LEU A 371 -22.03 1.59 9.13
N LYS A 372 -21.18 2.14 9.99
CA LYS A 372 -21.25 3.49 10.51
C LYS A 372 -20.06 4.30 9.99
N ALA A 373 -20.34 5.41 9.33
CA ALA A 373 -19.33 6.36 8.89
C ALA A 373 -19.02 7.35 10.01
N ASP A 374 -17.76 7.44 10.40
CA ASP A 374 -17.22 8.44 11.35
C ASP A 374 -15.70 8.54 11.15
N ASP A 375 -15.04 9.50 11.79
CA ASP A 375 -13.60 9.67 11.70
C ASP A 375 -12.83 8.49 12.35
N ASP A 376 -11.59 8.25 11.90
CA ASP A 376 -10.65 7.29 12.52
C ASP A 376 -10.42 7.66 14.00
N PRO A 377 -10.70 6.77 14.97
CA PRO A 377 -10.77 7.09 16.39
C PRO A 377 -9.43 7.38 17.07
#